data_7aa81191c1a07a2247d275a9ab4b036e
#
_entry.id   7aa81191c1a07a2247d275a9ab4b036e
#
_cell.length_a   1.000
_cell.length_b   1.000
_cell.length_c   1.000
_cell.angle_alpha   90.00
_cell.angle_beta   90.00
_cell.angle_gamma   90.00
#
_symmetry.space_group_name_H-M   'P 1'
#
loop_
_entity.id
_entity.type
_entity.pdbx_description
1 polymer ?
#
loop_
_entity_poly.entity_id
_entity_poly.type
_entity_poly.pdbx_seq_one_letter_code
_entity_poly.pdbx_strand_id
1 'polypeptide(L)'
;MWYYNGEIIKTPKTMHIGDLQYSKELFQDADKMSELGIKPYREVSPDNRYFSNGGYSVDESGDEVVGTYTQVGKDTDDLTKQMLSSIKSQLTNRLAATDWYYLRKLRTGTDVPADIQDYSDTLYSEYDTKKSEISAMNKISQIEEYENRPHTSVRKVETINSDGKSIYGPETKSTTRHINMCNHWTSNPNDKVDPSFVSLTAD
;
A
#
# COMPACT_ATOMS: atom_id res chain seq x y z
N MET A 1 2.91 -21.01 -14.40
CA MET A 1 3.80 -22.12 -14.01
C MET A 1 3.00 -23.41 -14.11
N TRP A 2 3.64 -24.56 -14.09
CA TRP A 2 3.00 -25.86 -14.24
C TRP A 2 3.50 -26.83 -13.17
N TYR A 3 2.74 -27.88 -12.94
CA TYR A 3 3.05 -28.93 -11.98
C TYR A 3 2.91 -30.30 -12.65
N TYR A 4 3.88 -31.16 -12.42
CA TYR A 4 3.84 -32.53 -12.92
C TYR A 4 4.62 -33.46 -11.97
N ASN A 5 3.97 -34.53 -11.54
CA ASN A 5 4.56 -35.59 -10.74
C ASN A 5 5.44 -35.13 -9.55
N GLY A 6 4.93 -34.18 -8.74
CA GLY A 6 5.64 -33.65 -7.59
C GLY A 6 6.59 -32.49 -7.89
N GLU A 7 6.76 -32.10 -9.15
CA GLU A 7 7.70 -31.04 -9.55
C GLU A 7 7.00 -29.78 -10.07
N ILE A 8 7.51 -28.64 -9.67
CA ILE A 8 7.08 -27.33 -10.17
C ILE A 8 7.93 -26.94 -11.38
N ILE A 9 7.28 -26.73 -12.51
CA ILE A 9 7.90 -26.32 -13.76
C ILE A 9 7.71 -24.82 -13.94
N LYS A 10 8.75 -24.04 -13.65
CA LYS A 10 8.68 -22.56 -13.71
C LYS A 10 8.71 -22.01 -15.13
N THR A 11 9.44 -22.69 -16.02
CA THR A 11 9.62 -22.29 -17.43
C THR A 11 9.42 -23.48 -18.34
N PRO A 12 8.82 -23.30 -19.54
CA PRO A 12 8.73 -24.35 -20.53
C PRO A 12 10.09 -24.93 -20.86
N LYS A 13 10.20 -26.23 -20.76
CA LYS A 13 11.44 -27.00 -21.09
C LYS A 13 11.08 -28.30 -21.77
N THR A 14 12.04 -28.88 -22.49
CA THR A 14 11.92 -30.24 -22.96
C THR A 14 11.85 -31.20 -21.78
N MET A 15 10.91 -32.15 -21.80
CA MET A 15 10.73 -33.10 -20.70
C MET A 15 10.46 -34.51 -21.24
N HIS A 16 10.79 -35.51 -20.44
CA HIS A 16 10.49 -36.90 -20.71
C HIS A 16 9.29 -37.34 -19.86
N ILE A 17 8.31 -37.95 -20.51
CA ILE A 17 7.15 -38.51 -19.84
C ILE A 17 6.98 -39.95 -20.36
N GLY A 18 7.20 -40.94 -19.49
CA GLY A 18 7.38 -42.34 -19.92
C GLY A 18 8.59 -42.45 -20.87
N ASP A 19 8.39 -43.14 -21.97
CA ASP A 19 9.44 -43.37 -22.99
C ASP A 19 9.49 -42.25 -24.06
N LEU A 20 8.65 -41.23 -23.96
CA LEU A 20 8.52 -40.17 -24.94
C LEU A 20 9.20 -38.88 -24.49
N GLN A 21 9.84 -38.20 -25.42
CA GLN A 21 10.39 -36.88 -25.25
C GLN A 21 9.45 -35.84 -25.85
N TYR A 22 9.04 -34.84 -25.04
CA TYR A 22 8.22 -33.74 -25.48
C TYR A 22 9.05 -32.46 -25.50
N SER A 23 8.86 -31.66 -26.53
CA SER A 23 9.52 -30.37 -26.65
C SER A 23 8.81 -29.32 -25.78
N LYS A 24 9.40 -28.13 -25.66
CA LYS A 24 8.81 -27.01 -24.87
C LYS A 24 7.46 -26.53 -25.43
N GLU A 25 7.14 -26.80 -26.67
CA GLU A 25 5.87 -26.47 -27.33
C GLU A 25 4.69 -27.20 -26.71
N LEU A 26 4.93 -28.31 -25.98
CA LEU A 26 3.93 -29.00 -25.17
C LEU A 26 3.16 -28.01 -24.23
N PHE A 27 3.86 -27.04 -23.67
CA PHE A 27 3.25 -26.07 -22.71
C PHE A 27 2.35 -25.04 -23.41
N GLN A 28 2.16 -25.10 -24.72
CA GLN A 28 1.19 -24.30 -25.49
C GLN A 28 -0.07 -25.10 -25.84
N ASP A 29 -0.07 -26.41 -25.63
CA ASP A 29 -1.16 -27.33 -25.92
C ASP A 29 -1.85 -27.76 -24.62
N ALA A 30 -2.95 -27.06 -24.27
CA ALA A 30 -3.69 -27.31 -23.03
C ALA A 30 -4.31 -28.72 -22.97
N ASP A 31 -4.81 -29.22 -24.10
CA ASP A 31 -5.43 -30.53 -24.18
C ASP A 31 -4.38 -31.64 -23.97
N LYS A 32 -3.23 -31.48 -24.59
CA LYS A 32 -2.12 -32.42 -24.43
C LYS A 32 -1.52 -32.39 -23.03
N MET A 33 -1.39 -31.21 -22.43
CA MET A 33 -0.98 -31.09 -21.00
C MET A 33 -1.95 -31.80 -20.08
N SER A 34 -3.25 -31.60 -20.28
CA SER A 34 -4.28 -32.27 -19.49
C SER A 34 -4.25 -33.78 -19.61
N GLU A 35 -4.09 -34.31 -20.87
CA GLU A 35 -3.94 -35.74 -21.15
C GLU A 35 -2.75 -36.34 -20.41
N LEU A 36 -1.65 -35.62 -20.33
CA LEU A 36 -0.40 -36.05 -19.69
C LEU A 36 -0.38 -35.80 -18.18
N GLY A 37 -1.43 -35.20 -17.58
CA GLY A 37 -1.51 -34.89 -16.18
C GLY A 37 -0.67 -33.68 -15.75
N ILE A 38 -0.30 -32.84 -16.69
CA ILE A 38 0.37 -31.56 -16.40
C ILE A 38 -0.70 -30.52 -16.04
N LYS A 39 -0.67 -30.03 -14.83
CA LYS A 39 -1.67 -29.07 -14.33
C LYS A 39 -1.09 -27.65 -14.26
N PRO A 40 -1.91 -26.61 -14.43
CA PRO A 40 -1.53 -25.24 -14.03
C PRO A 40 -1.09 -25.20 -12.58
N TYR A 41 -0.10 -24.36 -12.27
CA TYR A 41 0.39 -24.19 -10.91
C TYR A 41 0.39 -22.72 -10.51
N ARG A 42 -0.14 -22.44 -9.32
CA ARG A 42 -0.14 -21.13 -8.70
C ARG A 42 0.43 -21.21 -7.28
N GLU A 43 1.25 -20.25 -6.95
CA GLU A 43 1.81 -20.09 -5.60
C GLU A 43 1.09 -18.96 -4.85
N VAL A 44 0.70 -19.24 -3.61
CA VAL A 44 0.08 -18.27 -2.70
C VAL A 44 1.05 -18.02 -1.56
N SER A 45 1.55 -16.80 -1.50
CA SER A 45 2.40 -16.32 -0.42
C SER A 45 1.65 -15.31 0.44
N PRO A 46 1.92 -15.25 1.74
CA PRO A 46 1.38 -14.23 2.62
C PRO A 46 1.92 -12.83 2.28
N ASP A 47 1.28 -11.79 2.79
CA ASP A 47 1.79 -10.44 2.69
C ASP A 47 3.08 -10.30 3.51
N ASN A 48 4.19 -10.15 2.81
CA ASN A 48 5.53 -10.07 3.41
C ASN A 48 5.74 -8.83 4.31
N ARG A 49 4.83 -7.86 4.31
CA ARG A 49 4.88 -6.74 5.24
C ARG A 49 4.65 -7.22 6.67
N TYR A 50 3.70 -8.12 6.88
CA TYR A 50 3.21 -8.54 8.20
C TYR A 50 3.56 -9.98 8.55
N PHE A 51 3.81 -10.81 7.55
CA PHE A 51 4.02 -12.25 7.73
C PHE A 51 5.32 -12.71 7.10
N SER A 52 5.85 -13.77 7.64
CA SER A 52 6.91 -14.57 7.04
C SER A 52 6.32 -15.86 6.49
N ASN A 53 6.96 -16.44 5.49
CA ASN A 53 6.63 -17.76 4.98
C ASN A 53 6.98 -18.81 6.04
N GLY A 54 5.97 -19.59 6.44
CA GLY A 54 6.13 -20.78 7.27
C GLY A 54 6.24 -22.05 6.45
N GLY A 55 5.60 -23.11 6.92
CA GLY A 55 5.56 -24.38 6.18
C GLY A 55 4.90 -24.24 4.82
N TYR A 56 5.34 -25.07 3.87
CA TYR A 56 4.80 -25.12 2.52
C TYR A 56 3.94 -26.35 2.33
N SER A 57 2.79 -26.20 1.69
CA SER A 57 1.88 -27.29 1.33
C SER A 57 1.41 -27.15 -0.10
N VAL A 58 1.12 -28.27 -0.76
CA VAL A 58 0.62 -28.32 -2.13
C VAL A 58 -0.74 -29.02 -2.12
N ASP A 59 -1.73 -28.37 -2.71
CA ASP A 59 -3.05 -28.94 -2.96
C ASP A 59 -3.15 -29.31 -4.46
N GLU A 60 -3.26 -30.59 -4.74
CA GLU A 60 -3.37 -31.19 -6.08
C GLU A 60 -4.80 -31.61 -6.44
N SER A 61 -5.78 -31.39 -5.54
CA SER A 61 -7.14 -31.94 -5.66
C SER A 61 -7.95 -31.30 -6.79
N GLY A 62 -7.61 -30.08 -7.20
CA GLY A 62 -8.31 -29.33 -8.25
C GLY A 62 -7.70 -29.48 -9.65
N ASP A 63 -8.30 -28.75 -10.60
CA ASP A 63 -7.76 -28.62 -11.97
C ASP A 63 -6.49 -27.76 -12.02
N GLU A 64 -6.31 -26.89 -11.02
CA GLU A 64 -5.09 -26.13 -10.76
C GLU A 64 -4.45 -26.65 -9.47
N VAL A 65 -3.13 -26.81 -9.49
CA VAL A 65 -2.35 -27.13 -8.29
C VAL A 65 -1.97 -25.84 -7.58
N VAL A 66 -2.26 -25.76 -6.28
CA VAL A 66 -2.02 -24.56 -5.46
C VAL A 66 -0.98 -24.86 -4.40
N GLY A 67 0.17 -24.22 -4.53
CA GLY A 67 1.20 -24.18 -3.48
C GLY A 67 0.91 -23.05 -2.50
N THR A 68 0.80 -23.36 -1.22
CA THR A 68 0.47 -22.36 -0.18
C THR A 68 1.51 -22.37 0.93
N TYR A 69 2.02 -21.18 1.28
CA TYR A 69 2.81 -20.99 2.49
C TYR A 69 1.88 -20.69 3.67
N THR A 70 2.13 -21.35 4.80
CA THR A 70 1.51 -20.96 6.06
C THR A 70 2.03 -19.59 6.51
N GLN A 71 1.16 -18.79 7.09
CA GLN A 71 1.50 -17.46 7.58
C GLN A 71 2.10 -17.55 8.99
N VAL A 72 3.29 -17.00 9.17
CA VAL A 72 3.90 -16.80 10.48
C VAL A 72 3.98 -15.30 10.72
N GLY A 73 3.19 -14.80 11.70
CA GLY A 73 3.15 -13.38 12.04
C GLY A 73 4.53 -12.86 12.46
N LYS A 74 4.90 -11.70 11.96
CA LYS A 74 6.06 -10.97 12.44
C LYS A 74 5.80 -10.43 13.84
N ASP A 75 6.85 -10.09 14.55
CA ASP A 75 6.76 -9.47 15.87
C ASP A 75 6.04 -8.11 15.77
N THR A 76 4.97 -7.94 16.53
CA THR A 76 4.16 -6.72 16.52
C THR A 76 4.90 -5.52 17.10
N ASP A 77 5.80 -5.76 18.09
CA ASP A 77 6.62 -4.69 18.67
C ASP A 77 7.62 -4.15 17.64
N ASP A 78 8.18 -5.03 16.81
CA ASP A 78 9.10 -4.60 15.76
C ASP A 78 8.38 -3.84 14.65
N LEU A 79 7.18 -4.29 14.27
CA LEU A 79 6.33 -3.59 13.28
C LEU A 79 5.93 -2.20 13.80
N THR A 80 5.46 -2.10 15.04
CA THR A 80 5.06 -0.81 15.64
C THR A 80 6.25 0.13 15.81
N LYS A 81 7.44 -0.36 16.19
CA LYS A 81 8.68 0.44 16.20
C LYS A 81 9.03 1.02 14.83
N GLN A 82 8.88 0.21 13.76
CA GLN A 82 9.12 0.68 12.40
C GLN A 82 8.11 1.77 12.01
N MET A 83 6.83 1.59 12.32
CA MET A 83 5.79 2.60 12.08
C MET A 83 6.07 3.90 12.84
N LEU A 84 6.43 3.82 14.14
CA LEU A 84 6.80 4.98 14.95
C LEU A 84 8.02 5.73 14.40
N SER A 85 9.03 5.00 13.93
CA SER A 85 10.18 5.59 13.27
C SER A 85 9.80 6.30 11.97
N SER A 86 8.91 5.69 11.19
CA SER A 86 8.41 6.26 9.93
C SER A 86 7.65 7.57 10.17
N ILE A 87 6.68 7.60 11.08
CA ILE A 87 5.90 8.83 11.37
C ILE A 87 6.79 9.93 11.92
N LYS A 88 7.80 9.60 12.76
CA LYS A 88 8.77 10.58 13.27
C LYS A 88 9.59 11.20 12.13
N SER A 89 10.08 10.38 11.21
CA SER A 89 10.84 10.85 10.04
C SER A 89 9.97 11.75 9.16
N GLN A 90 8.72 11.38 8.92
CA GLN A 90 7.77 12.17 8.14
C GLN A 90 7.46 13.52 8.79
N LEU A 91 7.24 13.57 10.11
CA LEU A 91 7.07 14.81 10.85
C LEU A 91 8.28 15.73 10.64
N THR A 92 9.49 15.21 10.88
CA THR A 92 10.73 15.99 10.71
C THR A 92 10.85 16.56 9.29
N ASN A 93 10.58 15.75 8.27
CA ASN A 93 10.66 16.19 6.87
C ASN A 93 9.61 17.27 6.54
N ARG A 94 8.41 17.20 7.12
CA ARG A 94 7.35 18.18 6.90
C ARG A 94 7.66 19.52 7.59
N LEU A 95 8.16 19.47 8.82
CA LEU A 95 8.57 20.65 9.56
C LEU A 95 9.75 21.36 8.90
N ALA A 96 10.72 20.61 8.35
CA ALA A 96 11.88 21.18 7.67
C ALA A 96 11.51 22.15 6.52
N ALA A 97 10.37 21.94 5.89
CA ALA A 97 9.88 22.85 4.83
C ALA A 97 9.52 24.25 5.35
N THR A 98 9.25 24.39 6.66
CA THR A 98 8.85 25.65 7.29
C THR A 98 9.85 26.17 8.32
N ASP A 99 10.90 25.44 8.64
CA ASP A 99 11.92 25.80 9.63
C ASP A 99 12.58 27.15 9.38
N TRP A 100 12.70 27.57 8.13
CA TRP A 100 13.30 28.84 7.76
C TRP A 100 12.51 30.05 8.32
N TYR A 101 11.18 29.94 8.52
CA TYR A 101 10.38 30.99 9.15
C TYR A 101 10.80 31.21 10.60
N TYR A 102 11.02 30.13 11.34
CA TYR A 102 11.47 30.16 12.73
C TYR A 102 12.90 30.67 12.85
N LEU A 103 13.79 30.26 11.94
CA LEU A 103 15.15 30.79 11.87
C LEU A 103 15.17 32.28 11.53
N ARG A 104 14.28 32.75 10.65
CA ARG A 104 14.11 34.18 10.34
C ARG A 104 13.66 34.94 11.57
N LYS A 105 12.68 34.44 12.32
CA LYS A 105 12.22 35.05 13.57
C LYS A 105 13.38 35.23 14.56
N LEU A 106 14.18 34.20 14.74
CA LEU A 106 15.35 34.27 15.65
C LEU A 106 16.40 35.29 15.22
N ARG A 107 16.61 35.47 13.90
CA ARG A 107 17.66 36.36 13.36
C ARG A 107 17.19 37.81 13.21
N THR A 108 15.94 38.04 12.86
CA THR A 108 15.45 39.37 12.46
C THR A 108 14.34 39.91 13.34
N GLY A 109 13.78 39.09 14.26
CA GLY A 109 12.59 39.44 15.04
C GLY A 109 11.27 39.40 14.24
N THR A 110 11.31 39.05 12.94
CA THR A 110 10.08 38.96 12.12
C THR A 110 9.24 37.79 12.56
N ASP A 111 7.98 38.01 12.91
CA ASP A 111 7.09 36.95 13.38
C ASP A 111 6.84 35.87 12.32
N VAL A 112 6.62 34.66 12.81
CA VAL A 112 6.17 33.52 11.97
C VAL A 112 4.72 33.79 11.55
N PRO A 113 4.37 33.62 10.25
CA PRO A 113 2.98 33.73 9.82
C PRO A 113 2.08 32.76 10.61
N ALA A 114 0.85 33.19 10.92
CA ALA A 114 -0.07 32.41 11.75
C ALA A 114 -0.41 31.05 11.11
N ASP A 115 -0.62 31.00 9.82
CA ASP A 115 -0.89 29.76 9.06
C ASP A 115 0.26 28.74 9.12
N ILE A 116 1.52 29.21 9.18
CA ILE A 116 2.69 28.35 9.36
C ILE A 116 2.76 27.82 10.80
N GLN A 117 2.40 28.66 11.78
CA GLN A 117 2.36 28.24 13.17
C GLN A 117 1.27 27.21 13.39
N ASP A 118 0.05 27.48 12.91
CA ASP A 118 -1.10 26.56 12.98
C ASP A 118 -0.81 25.22 12.28
N TYR A 119 -0.10 25.27 11.15
CA TYR A 119 0.35 24.06 10.46
C TYR A 119 1.32 23.23 11.32
N SER A 120 2.31 23.87 11.93
CA SER A 120 3.27 23.17 12.80
C SER A 120 2.57 22.55 14.01
N ASP A 121 1.68 23.28 14.66
CA ASP A 121 0.91 22.81 15.82
C ASP A 121 0.00 21.63 15.44
N THR A 122 -0.62 21.70 14.27
CA THR A 122 -1.42 20.59 13.71
C THR A 122 -0.57 19.35 13.46
N LEU A 123 0.63 19.49 12.86
CA LEU A 123 1.53 18.36 12.63
C LEU A 123 1.97 17.66 13.93
N TYR A 124 2.26 18.43 14.98
CA TYR A 124 2.58 17.83 16.28
C TYR A 124 1.38 17.11 16.89
N SER A 125 0.19 17.69 16.80
CA SER A 125 -1.05 17.06 17.29
C SER A 125 -1.35 15.75 16.53
N GLU A 126 -1.21 15.76 15.20
CA GLU A 126 -1.35 14.55 14.37
C GLU A 126 -0.30 13.48 14.72
N TYR A 127 0.95 13.89 14.95
CA TYR A 127 2.00 12.99 15.38
C TYR A 127 1.70 12.31 16.71
N ASP A 128 1.27 13.09 17.71
CA ASP A 128 0.96 12.55 19.04
C ASP A 128 -0.24 11.59 18.97
N THR A 129 -1.25 11.91 18.17
CA THR A 129 -2.39 11.04 17.91
C THR A 129 -1.95 9.71 17.28
N LYS A 130 -1.20 9.78 16.18
CA LYS A 130 -0.67 8.58 15.49
C LYS A 130 0.22 7.76 16.40
N LYS A 131 1.10 8.40 17.15
CA LYS A 131 1.98 7.74 18.11
C LYS A 131 1.19 6.97 19.17
N SER A 132 0.13 7.59 19.70
CA SER A 132 -0.75 6.95 20.69
C SER A 132 -1.48 5.74 20.08
N GLU A 133 -2.06 5.89 18.89
CA GLU A 133 -2.76 4.81 18.19
C GLU A 133 -1.82 3.63 17.90
N ILE A 134 -0.64 3.89 17.30
CA ILE A 134 0.33 2.84 16.97
C ILE A 134 0.86 2.14 18.23
N SER A 135 1.14 2.89 19.30
CA SER A 135 1.64 2.32 20.55
C SER A 135 0.62 1.44 21.28
N ALA A 136 -0.66 1.57 20.97
CA ALA A 136 -1.72 0.73 21.54
C ALA A 136 -1.92 -0.59 20.75
N MET A 137 -1.31 -0.74 19.58
CA MET A 137 -1.48 -1.93 18.74
C MET A 137 -0.67 -3.11 19.29
N ASN A 138 -1.31 -4.25 19.41
CA ASN A 138 -0.71 -5.49 19.90
C ASN A 138 -1.06 -6.71 19.04
N LYS A 139 -1.67 -6.48 17.87
CA LYS A 139 -2.06 -7.52 16.90
C LYS A 139 -1.75 -7.06 15.48
N ILE A 140 -1.32 -7.98 14.65
CA ILE A 140 -1.06 -7.73 13.21
C ILE A 140 -2.31 -7.17 12.52
N SER A 141 -3.51 -7.71 12.83
CA SER A 141 -4.76 -7.23 12.22
C SER A 141 -5.04 -5.73 12.48
N GLN A 142 -4.64 -5.20 13.62
CA GLN A 142 -4.76 -3.76 13.92
C GLN A 142 -3.80 -2.93 13.08
N ILE A 143 -2.60 -3.46 12.83
CA ILE A 143 -1.59 -2.82 11.97
C ILE A 143 -2.08 -2.83 10.51
N GLU A 144 -2.59 -3.96 10.03
CA GLU A 144 -3.16 -4.09 8.68
C GLU A 144 -4.34 -3.12 8.48
N GLU A 145 -5.26 -3.04 9.44
CA GLU A 145 -6.38 -2.10 9.40
C GLU A 145 -5.90 -0.64 9.35
N TYR A 146 -4.92 -0.29 10.17
CA TYR A 146 -4.35 1.07 10.20
C TYR A 146 -3.66 1.45 8.89
N GLU A 147 -2.96 0.52 8.27
CA GLU A 147 -2.30 0.73 6.98
C GLU A 147 -3.24 0.63 5.77
N ASN A 148 -4.45 0.13 5.96
CA ASN A 148 -5.48 -0.01 4.91
C ASN A 148 -6.81 0.63 5.31
N ARG A 149 -6.81 1.68 6.12
CA ARG A 149 -8.04 2.34 6.55
C ARG A 149 -8.76 2.94 5.35
N PRO A 150 -10.07 2.68 5.18
CA PRO A 150 -10.86 3.35 4.15
C PRO A 150 -10.89 4.86 4.40
N HIS A 151 -10.77 5.63 3.34
CA HIS A 151 -10.75 7.08 3.40
C HIS A 151 -11.50 7.65 2.20
N THR A 152 -12.49 8.48 2.47
CA THR A 152 -13.34 9.06 1.43
C THR A 152 -12.90 10.48 1.11
N SER A 153 -12.53 10.73 -0.14
CA SER A 153 -12.28 12.07 -0.65
C SER A 153 -13.46 12.56 -1.46
N VAL A 154 -13.86 13.80 -1.22
CA VAL A 154 -14.91 14.48 -1.98
C VAL A 154 -14.26 15.53 -2.86
N ARG A 155 -14.48 15.45 -4.16
CA ARG A 155 -13.93 16.40 -5.14
C ARG A 155 -15.04 17.01 -5.96
N LYS A 156 -14.85 18.27 -6.34
CA LYS A 156 -15.72 18.93 -7.33
C LYS A 156 -15.55 18.28 -8.69
N VAL A 157 -16.65 18.17 -9.43
CA VAL A 157 -16.61 17.65 -10.80
C VAL A 157 -15.99 18.70 -11.69
N GLU A 158 -14.96 18.29 -12.44
CA GLU A 158 -14.31 19.09 -13.45
C GLU A 158 -15.14 19.12 -14.74
N THR A 159 -15.36 20.30 -15.28
CA THR A 159 -15.97 20.51 -16.59
C THR A 159 -15.11 21.45 -17.42
N ILE A 160 -15.20 21.37 -18.73
CA ILE A 160 -14.48 22.26 -19.65
C ILE A 160 -15.46 23.33 -20.12
N ASN A 161 -15.10 24.62 -19.93
CA ASN A 161 -15.91 25.73 -20.42
C ASN A 161 -15.72 25.94 -21.94
N SER A 162 -16.47 26.91 -22.50
CA SER A 162 -16.38 27.26 -23.93
C SER A 162 -15.00 27.68 -24.39
N ASP A 163 -14.13 28.14 -23.50
CA ASP A 163 -12.77 28.58 -23.78
C ASP A 163 -11.73 27.47 -23.65
N GLY A 164 -12.17 26.21 -23.42
CA GLY A 164 -11.31 25.04 -23.24
C GLY A 164 -10.59 24.99 -21.89
N LYS A 165 -11.01 25.78 -20.90
CA LYS A 165 -10.44 25.80 -19.56
C LYS A 165 -11.23 24.94 -18.61
N SER A 166 -10.53 24.21 -17.75
CA SER A 166 -11.13 23.46 -16.65
C SER A 166 -11.79 24.39 -15.64
N ILE A 167 -13.05 24.13 -15.34
CA ILE A 167 -13.80 24.77 -14.26
C ILE A 167 -14.38 23.71 -13.33
N TYR A 168 -14.52 24.04 -12.07
CA TYR A 168 -15.07 23.14 -11.06
C TYR A 168 -16.47 23.62 -10.66
N GLY A 169 -17.47 22.83 -11.05
CA GLY A 169 -18.88 23.12 -10.78
C GLY A 169 -19.27 22.85 -9.30
N PRO A 170 -20.54 23.10 -8.94
CA PRO A 170 -21.07 22.81 -7.62
C PRO A 170 -21.22 21.30 -7.35
N GLU A 171 -21.23 20.48 -8.38
CA GLU A 171 -21.34 19.02 -8.25
C GLU A 171 -20.07 18.43 -7.66
N THR A 172 -20.24 17.43 -6.79
CA THR A 172 -19.15 16.73 -6.15
C THR A 172 -19.22 15.23 -6.41
N LYS A 173 -18.05 14.59 -6.47
CA LYS A 173 -17.90 13.14 -6.59
C LYS A 173 -17.12 12.62 -5.38
N SER A 174 -17.69 11.65 -4.68
CA SER A 174 -17.01 10.95 -3.60
C SER A 174 -16.23 9.74 -4.15
N THR A 175 -15.04 9.55 -3.64
CA THR A 175 -14.22 8.37 -3.97
C THR A 175 -13.59 7.85 -2.69
N THR A 176 -13.89 6.61 -2.33
CA THR A 176 -13.27 5.93 -1.19
C THR A 176 -12.03 5.18 -1.67
N ARG A 177 -10.93 5.36 -0.96
CA ARG A 177 -9.66 4.66 -1.17
C ARG A 177 -9.15 4.14 0.15
N HIS A 178 -8.43 3.03 0.12
CA HIS A 178 -7.68 2.58 1.29
C HIS A 178 -6.36 3.33 1.34
N ILE A 179 -6.06 3.91 2.49
CA ILE A 179 -4.83 4.68 2.70
C ILE A 179 -4.09 4.17 3.94
N ASN A 180 -2.77 4.27 3.90
CA ASN A 180 -1.94 4.05 5.06
C ASN A 180 -1.95 5.30 5.94
N MET A 181 -2.51 5.17 7.15
CA MET A 181 -2.65 6.29 8.09
C MET A 181 -1.30 6.86 8.55
N CYS A 182 -0.23 6.08 8.53
CA CYS A 182 1.12 6.62 8.76
C CYS A 182 1.48 7.73 7.77
N ASN A 183 0.99 7.64 6.54
CA ASN A 183 1.33 8.57 5.45
C ASN A 183 0.31 9.71 5.27
N HIS A 184 -0.79 9.67 6.01
CA HIS A 184 -1.82 10.70 5.92
C HIS A 184 -1.53 11.84 6.90
N TRP A 185 -1.28 13.04 6.36
CA TRP A 185 -0.93 14.23 7.09
C TRP A 185 -1.60 15.46 6.49
N THR A 186 -1.80 16.49 7.29
CA THR A 186 -2.23 17.82 6.81
C THR A 186 -1.28 18.37 5.75
N SER A 187 -1.84 18.99 4.72
CA SER A 187 -1.06 19.60 3.63
C SER A 187 -0.36 20.86 4.10
N ASN A 188 0.86 21.11 3.56
CA ASN A 188 1.58 22.34 3.84
C ASN A 188 0.81 23.54 3.25
N PRO A 189 0.60 24.65 3.99
CA PRO A 189 -0.09 25.83 3.47
C PRO A 189 0.60 26.48 2.28
N ASN A 190 1.91 26.26 2.08
CA ASN A 190 2.63 26.71 0.90
C ASN A 190 2.44 25.82 -0.34
N ASP A 191 1.86 24.63 -0.18
CA ASP A 191 1.57 23.76 -1.31
C ASP A 191 0.40 24.34 -2.12
N LYS A 192 0.46 24.16 -3.44
CA LYS A 192 -0.66 24.54 -4.30
C LYS A 192 -1.88 23.67 -3.95
N VAL A 193 -2.94 24.33 -3.50
CA VAL A 193 -4.20 23.64 -3.22
C VAL A 193 -4.80 23.16 -4.54
N ASP A 194 -5.12 21.86 -4.63
CA ASP A 194 -5.89 21.31 -5.75
C ASP A 194 -7.31 21.90 -5.71
N PRO A 195 -7.71 22.73 -6.69
CA PRO A 195 -9.00 23.41 -6.67
C PRO A 195 -10.20 22.46 -6.76
N SER A 196 -9.99 21.20 -7.14
CA SER A 196 -11.02 20.16 -7.14
C SER A 196 -11.26 19.55 -5.75
N PHE A 197 -10.32 19.73 -4.81
CA PHE A 197 -10.39 19.11 -3.51
C PHE A 197 -11.41 19.82 -2.60
N VAL A 198 -12.32 19.07 -2.00
CA VAL A 198 -13.33 19.59 -1.07
C VAL A 198 -13.03 19.15 0.37
N SER A 199 -12.90 17.86 0.59
CA SER A 199 -12.61 17.33 1.93
C SER A 199 -12.06 15.90 1.88
N LEU A 200 -11.39 15.51 2.95
CA LEU A 200 -11.09 14.14 3.31
C LEU A 200 -11.85 13.82 4.60
N THR A 201 -12.63 12.75 4.59
CA THR A 201 -13.28 12.22 5.80
C THR A 201 -12.77 10.81 6.05
N ALA A 202 -12.47 10.46 7.31
CA ALA A 202 -12.27 9.06 7.70
C ALA A 202 -13.66 8.47 8.00
N ASP A 203 -13.95 7.31 7.44
CA ASP A 203 -15.15 6.51 7.70
C ASP A 203 -14.95 5.64 8.93
#